data_7c78b13e46ade9a494e278b8d60ec1e3
#
_entry.id   7c78b13e46ade9a494e278b8d60ec1e3
#
_cell.length_a   1.000
_cell.length_b   1.000
_cell.length_c   1.000
_cell.angle_alpha   90.00
_cell.angle_beta   90.00
_cell.angle_gamma   90.00
#
_symmetry.space_group_name_H-M   'P 1'
#
loop_
_entity.id
_entity.type
_entity.pdbx_description
1 polymer ?
#
loop_
_entity_poly.entity_id
_entity_poly.type
_entity_poly.pdbx_seq_one_letter_code
_entity_poly.pdbx_strand_id
1 'polypeptide(L)'
;MRVFYGVLVASVAFAGVAFADSPIASLFGNTVVITSNAGVTKAMVNADQTYSTVMPDGSTVKGTWAENGDSTCYTQTEPAPAADYKPFCTPNVARAVGDTWNAKGPDGSDVKFALVAGH
;
A
#
# COMPACT_ATOMS: atom_id res chain seq x y z
N MET A 1 24.55 11.56 34.30
CA MET A 1 24.26 11.22 33.78
C MET A 1 23.81 10.88 33.09
N ARG A 2 23.63 10.92 33.32
CA ARG A 2 23.13 10.49 32.55
C ARG A 2 22.30 10.53 31.96
N VAL A 3 21.99 10.69 32.17
CA VAL A 3 21.17 10.59 31.47
C VAL A 3 20.72 10.74 30.73
N PHE A 4 20.80 11.00 30.84
CA PHE A 4 20.28 11.18 29.92
C PHE A 4 20.04 11.03 29.04
N TYR A 5 20.19 11.17 29.08
CA TYR A 5 19.97 10.99 27.97
C TYR A 5 19.22 10.44 27.33
N GLY A 6 18.97 10.35 27.48
CA GLY A 6 18.30 9.81 26.84
C GLY A 6 17.52 9.91 26.24
N VAL A 7 17.43 10.21 26.45
CA VAL A 7 16.73 10.27 25.67
C VAL A 7 16.62 10.60 24.66
N LEU A 8 16.76 10.85 24.75
CA LEU A 8 16.56 11.23 23.77
C LEU A 8 16.36 10.82 22.76
N VAL A 9 16.48 10.75 22.70
CA VAL A 9 16.38 10.37 21.79
C VAL A 9 15.42 10.00 21.26
N ALA A 10 15.14 9.88 21.66
CA ALA A 10 14.18 9.37 21.30
C ALA A 10 13.50 9.94 20.37
N SER A 11 13.40 10.68 20.46
CA SER A 11 12.62 11.23 19.71
C SER A 11 12.81 11.15 18.43
N VAL A 12 13.61 11.03 18.20
CA VAL A 12 13.85 11.14 17.09
C VAL A 12 13.33 10.41 16.21
N ALA A 13 13.36 9.73 16.25
CA ALA A 13 13.14 9.02 15.33
C ALA A 13 11.92 8.75 14.97
N PHE A 14 11.33 9.25 15.33
CA PHE A 14 10.26 8.87 15.21
C PHE A 14 9.48 8.81 14.11
N ALA A 15 9.60 9.60 13.22
CA ALA A 15 8.73 9.66 12.10
C ALA A 15 8.75 8.40 11.30
N GLY A 16 9.86 7.89 11.01
CA GLY A 16 9.93 6.66 10.27
C GLY A 16 9.38 5.49 11.03
N VAL A 17 9.47 5.55 12.33
CA VAL A 17 8.98 4.47 13.16
C VAL A 17 7.48 4.35 13.12
N ALA A 18 6.79 5.45 12.89
CA ALA A 18 5.33 5.42 12.85
C ALA A 18 4.80 4.47 11.79
N PHE A 19 5.47 4.38 10.63
CA PHE A 19 5.01 3.47 9.59
C PHE A 19 5.31 2.01 9.90
N ALA A 20 6.32 1.74 10.70
CA ALA A 20 6.66 0.37 11.04
C ALA A 20 5.57 -0.33 11.87
N ASP A 21 4.80 0.45 12.63
CA ASP A 21 3.72 -0.10 13.44
C ASP A 21 2.36 -0.04 12.76
N SER A 22 2.30 0.49 11.55
CA SER A 22 1.06 0.65 10.82
C SER A 22 0.69 -0.63 10.08
N PRO A 23 -0.61 -0.93 9.92
CA PRO A 23 -1.03 -2.10 9.16
C PRO A 23 -0.48 -2.13 7.73
N ILE A 24 -0.25 -0.98 7.11
CA ILE A 24 0.28 -0.96 5.75
C ILE A 24 1.71 -1.48 5.67
N ALA A 25 2.43 -1.48 6.78
CA ALA A 25 3.81 -1.96 6.78
C ALA A 25 3.92 -3.43 6.38
N SER A 26 2.86 -4.20 6.57
CA SER A 26 2.87 -5.60 6.15
C SER A 26 2.99 -5.78 4.63
N LEU A 27 2.69 -4.74 3.88
CA LEU A 27 2.77 -4.79 2.42
C LEU A 27 4.17 -4.46 1.89
N PHE A 28 5.00 -3.81 2.70
CA PHE A 28 6.33 -3.37 2.25
C PHE A 28 7.19 -4.58 1.90
N GLY A 29 7.82 -4.53 0.71
CA GLY A 29 8.69 -5.62 0.26
C GLY A 29 7.95 -6.86 -0.25
N ASN A 30 6.62 -6.84 -0.22
CA ASN A 30 5.79 -7.93 -0.70
C ASN A 30 4.94 -7.48 -1.88
N THR A 31 4.18 -8.39 -2.46
CA THR A 31 3.33 -8.08 -3.61
C THR A 31 1.90 -8.44 -3.30
N VAL A 32 0.98 -7.52 -3.58
CA VAL A 32 -0.45 -7.81 -3.53
C VAL A 32 -0.88 -8.25 -4.92
N VAL A 33 -1.32 -9.50 -5.03
CA VAL A 33 -1.84 -10.04 -6.30
C VAL A 33 -3.34 -9.86 -6.30
N ILE A 34 -3.84 -9.14 -7.29
CA ILE A 34 -5.25 -8.77 -7.39
C ILE A 34 -5.83 -9.46 -8.61
N THR A 35 -6.79 -10.35 -8.39
CA THR A 35 -7.44 -11.09 -9.47
C THR A 35 -8.86 -10.58 -9.64
N SER A 36 -9.19 -10.14 -10.84
CA SER A 36 -10.51 -9.67 -11.19
C SER A 36 -10.90 -10.26 -12.54
N ASN A 37 -12.10 -9.95 -13.01
CA ASN A 37 -12.51 -10.40 -14.33
C ASN A 37 -11.75 -9.70 -15.46
N ALA A 38 -11.00 -8.64 -15.16
CA ALA A 38 -10.11 -8.00 -16.13
C ALA A 38 -8.75 -8.67 -16.22
N GLY A 39 -8.42 -9.58 -15.29
CA GLY A 39 -7.15 -10.28 -15.27
C GLY A 39 -6.44 -10.10 -13.93
N VAL A 40 -5.12 -10.26 -13.95
CA VAL A 40 -4.30 -10.21 -12.74
C VAL A 40 -3.51 -8.91 -12.71
N THR A 41 -3.59 -8.21 -11.58
CA THR A 41 -2.83 -7.01 -11.31
C THR A 41 -1.89 -7.28 -10.15
N LYS A 42 -0.68 -6.76 -10.20
CA LYS A 42 0.29 -6.91 -9.11
C LYS A 42 0.65 -5.53 -8.57
N ALA A 43 0.43 -5.34 -7.29
CA ALA A 43 0.67 -4.06 -6.64
C ALA A 43 1.77 -4.18 -5.61
N MET A 44 2.68 -3.22 -5.60
CA MET A 44 3.82 -3.18 -4.69
C MET A 44 3.81 -1.83 -3.98
N VAL A 45 3.77 -1.88 -2.65
CA VAL A 45 3.71 -0.70 -1.81
C VAL A 45 5.05 -0.56 -1.10
N ASN A 46 5.67 0.61 -1.18
CA ASN A 46 7.00 0.84 -0.63
C ASN A 46 6.97 1.74 0.59
N ALA A 47 7.94 1.56 1.47
CA ALA A 47 8.02 2.33 2.71
C ALA A 47 8.29 3.82 2.49
N ASP A 48 8.77 4.20 1.31
CA ASP A 48 9.04 5.60 0.97
C ASP A 48 7.79 6.35 0.47
N GLN A 49 6.62 5.78 0.68
CA GLN A 49 5.33 6.33 0.28
C GLN A 49 5.10 6.34 -1.22
N THR A 50 5.79 5.46 -1.94
CA THR A 50 5.51 5.23 -3.35
C THR A 50 4.87 3.87 -3.55
N TYR A 51 4.20 3.67 -4.69
CA TYR A 51 3.69 2.38 -5.07
C TYR A 51 3.81 2.20 -6.57
N SER A 52 3.79 0.95 -7.00
CA SER A 52 3.71 0.63 -8.43
C SER A 52 2.75 -0.53 -8.61
N THR A 53 2.10 -0.57 -9.77
CA THR A 53 1.11 -1.58 -10.10
C THR A 53 1.34 -2.03 -11.52
N VAL A 54 1.45 -3.34 -11.72
CA VAL A 54 1.53 -3.93 -13.05
C VAL A 54 0.14 -4.41 -13.42
N MET A 55 -0.41 -3.80 -14.46
CA MET A 55 -1.77 -4.06 -14.91
C MET A 55 -1.85 -5.36 -15.72
N PRO A 56 -3.06 -5.91 -15.94
CA PRO A 56 -3.18 -7.15 -16.71
C PRO A 56 -2.60 -7.10 -18.11
N ASP A 57 -2.56 -5.92 -18.72
CA ASP A 57 -1.98 -5.78 -20.07
C ASP A 57 -0.47 -5.59 -20.04
N GLY A 58 0.16 -5.64 -18.86
CA GLY A 58 1.60 -5.49 -18.73
C GLY A 58 2.06 -4.05 -18.50
N SER A 59 1.18 -3.08 -18.60
CA SER A 59 1.55 -1.68 -18.35
C SER A 59 1.78 -1.45 -16.85
N THR A 60 2.57 -0.44 -16.53
CA THR A 60 2.86 -0.10 -15.14
C THR A 60 2.27 1.24 -14.79
N VAL A 61 1.62 1.31 -13.64
CA VAL A 61 1.10 2.54 -13.05
C VAL A 61 1.87 2.80 -11.77
N LYS A 62 2.28 4.04 -11.56
CA LYS A 62 3.02 4.43 -10.37
C LYS A 62 2.36 5.60 -9.68
N GLY A 63 2.63 5.74 -8.40
CA GLY A 63 2.09 6.85 -7.65
C GLY A 63 2.61 6.89 -6.24
N THR A 64 1.88 7.61 -5.40
CA THR A 64 2.22 7.77 -3.99
C THR A 64 1.04 7.34 -3.14
N TRP A 65 1.33 7.01 -1.88
CA TRP A 65 0.29 6.66 -0.93
C TRP A 65 0.46 7.46 0.35
N ALA A 66 -0.65 7.63 1.05
CA ALA A 66 -0.64 8.29 2.35
C ALA A 66 -1.73 7.69 3.21
N GLU A 67 -1.46 7.58 4.50
CA GLU A 67 -2.47 7.14 5.44
C GLU A 67 -3.41 8.28 5.78
N ASN A 68 -4.69 7.98 5.87
CA ASN A 68 -5.72 8.94 6.17
C ASN A 68 -6.69 8.31 7.16
N GLY A 69 -6.40 8.47 8.46
CA GLY A 69 -7.18 7.81 9.50
C GLY A 69 -7.03 6.29 9.39
N ASP A 70 -8.15 5.61 9.24
CA ASP A 70 -8.16 4.15 9.17
C ASP A 70 -7.98 3.63 7.76
N SER A 71 -7.66 4.49 6.81
CA SER A 71 -7.52 4.12 5.40
C SER A 71 -6.18 4.55 4.87
N THR A 72 -5.76 3.92 3.78
CA THR A 72 -4.62 4.36 2.97
C THR A 72 -5.14 4.74 1.60
N CYS A 73 -4.76 5.92 1.13
CA CYS A 73 -5.18 6.44 -0.16
C CYS A 73 -4.01 6.45 -1.12
N TYR A 74 -4.25 5.99 -2.34
CA TYR A 74 -3.25 5.85 -3.39
C TYR A 74 -3.55 6.84 -4.49
N THR A 75 -2.57 7.64 -4.87
CA THR A 75 -2.72 8.67 -5.91
C THR A 75 -1.78 8.36 -7.05
N GLN A 76 -2.34 8.19 -8.24
CA GLN A 76 -1.56 7.89 -9.44
C GLN A 76 -0.77 9.12 -9.88
N THR A 77 0.49 8.93 -10.25
CA THR A 77 1.33 9.99 -10.80
C THR A 77 1.82 9.68 -12.21
N GLU A 78 1.99 8.38 -12.54
CA GLU A 78 2.48 7.95 -13.86
C GLU A 78 1.73 6.72 -14.33
N PRO A 79 1.19 6.74 -15.54
CA PRO A 79 1.08 7.91 -16.42
C PRO A 79 0.18 8.96 -15.80
N ALA A 80 0.20 10.18 -16.36
CA ALA A 80 -0.64 11.26 -15.85
C ALA A 80 -2.09 10.78 -15.79
N PRO A 81 -2.77 10.96 -14.66
CA PRO A 81 -4.13 10.46 -14.54
C PRO A 81 -5.13 11.27 -15.35
N ALA A 82 -6.27 10.65 -15.65
CA ALA A 82 -7.34 11.36 -16.37
C ALA A 82 -7.87 12.50 -15.50
N ALA A 83 -8.53 13.46 -16.16
CA ALA A 83 -9.01 14.66 -15.47
C ALA A 83 -10.02 14.34 -14.37
N ASP A 84 -10.78 13.27 -14.53
CA ASP A 84 -11.79 12.84 -13.55
C ASP A 84 -11.26 11.79 -12.57
N TYR A 85 -9.95 11.55 -12.57
CA TYR A 85 -9.34 10.57 -11.68
C TYR A 85 -9.55 10.95 -10.21
N LYS A 86 -9.83 9.94 -9.39
CA LYS A 86 -9.92 10.10 -7.95
C LYS A 86 -8.98 9.11 -7.28
N PRO A 87 -8.31 9.51 -6.19
CA PRO A 87 -7.47 8.58 -5.45
C PRO A 87 -8.27 7.36 -4.98
N PHE A 88 -7.60 6.22 -4.93
CA PHE A 88 -8.19 4.98 -4.49
C PHE A 88 -7.83 4.74 -3.03
N CYS A 89 -8.82 4.62 -2.17
CA CYS A 89 -8.58 4.44 -0.75
C CYS A 89 -9.08 3.07 -0.29
N THR A 90 -8.30 2.42 0.57
CA THR A 90 -8.67 1.12 1.13
C THR A 90 -8.56 1.16 2.65
N PRO A 91 -9.39 0.39 3.36
CA PRO A 91 -9.25 0.28 4.82
C PRO A 91 -7.89 -0.32 5.18
N ASN A 92 -7.33 0.14 6.29
CA ASN A 92 -6.07 -0.40 6.81
C ASN A 92 -6.37 -1.64 7.61
N VAL A 93 -5.95 -2.80 7.09
CA VAL A 93 -6.07 -4.09 7.76
C VAL A 93 -4.71 -4.76 7.67
N ALA A 94 -4.16 -5.18 8.80
CA ALA A 94 -2.89 -5.89 8.79
C ALA A 94 -3.03 -7.22 8.06
N ARG A 95 -2.08 -7.50 7.18
CA ARG A 95 -2.06 -8.73 6.39
C ARG A 95 -0.74 -9.45 6.60
N ALA A 96 -0.74 -10.75 6.41
CA ALA A 96 0.48 -11.55 6.45
C ALA A 96 0.66 -12.23 5.11
N VAL A 97 1.91 -12.54 4.76
CA VAL A 97 2.20 -13.32 3.56
C VAL A 97 1.40 -14.61 3.63
N GLY A 98 0.68 -14.91 2.56
CA GLY A 98 -0.22 -16.06 2.50
C GLY A 98 -1.68 -15.71 2.73
N ASP A 99 -1.98 -14.52 3.24
CA ASP A 99 -3.37 -14.11 3.43
C ASP A 99 -4.05 -13.86 2.10
N THR A 100 -5.34 -14.17 2.06
CA THR A 100 -6.19 -13.82 0.93
C THR A 100 -7.44 -13.13 1.46
N TRP A 101 -8.01 -12.24 0.67
CA TRP A 101 -9.26 -11.57 1.04
C TRP A 101 -9.99 -11.13 -0.23
N ASN A 102 -11.22 -10.71 -0.07
CA ASN A 102 -12.06 -10.31 -1.18
C ASN A 102 -12.61 -8.91 -0.95
N ALA A 103 -12.88 -8.20 -2.03
CA ALA A 103 -13.54 -6.91 -1.99
C ALA A 103 -14.39 -6.77 -3.25
N LYS A 104 -15.24 -5.76 -3.28
CA LYS A 104 -16.03 -5.46 -4.47
C LYS A 104 -15.31 -4.45 -5.33
N GLY A 105 -15.24 -4.72 -6.62
CA GLY A 105 -14.73 -3.77 -7.59
C GLY A 105 -15.74 -2.66 -7.88
N PRO A 106 -15.34 -1.68 -8.70
CA PRO A 106 -16.24 -0.57 -9.03
C PRO A 106 -17.52 -0.99 -9.70
N ASP A 107 -17.52 -2.12 -10.41
CA ASP A 107 -18.70 -2.64 -11.09
C ASP A 107 -19.50 -3.62 -10.25
N GLY A 108 -19.13 -3.77 -8.96
CA GLY A 108 -19.82 -4.69 -8.06
C GLY A 108 -19.35 -6.13 -8.15
N SER A 109 -18.44 -6.46 -9.06
CA SER A 109 -17.91 -7.81 -9.16
C SER A 109 -16.93 -8.11 -8.03
N ASP A 110 -16.71 -9.40 -7.76
CA ASP A 110 -15.78 -9.81 -6.73
C ASP A 110 -14.34 -9.67 -7.23
N VAL A 111 -13.47 -9.15 -6.36
CA VAL A 111 -12.05 -9.02 -6.62
C VAL A 111 -11.31 -9.75 -5.51
N LYS A 112 -10.41 -10.63 -5.90
CA LYS A 112 -9.66 -11.45 -4.94
C LYS A 112 -8.25 -10.90 -4.78
N PHE A 113 -7.81 -10.80 -3.52
CA PHE A 113 -6.49 -10.30 -3.17
C PHE A 113 -5.69 -11.39 -2.49
N ALA A 114 -4.39 -11.39 -2.72
CA ALA A 114 -3.46 -12.29 -2.02
C ALA A 114 -2.16 -11.54 -1.77
N LEU A 115 -1.59 -11.71 -0.57
CA LEU A 115 -0.29 -11.13 -0.26
C LEU A 115 0.76 -12.21 -0.42
N VAL A 116 1.71 -11.98 -1.33
CA VAL A 116 2.80 -12.94 -1.58
C VAL A 116 4.14 -12.28 -1.28
N ALA A 117 5.12 -13.10 -0.92
CA ALA A 117 6.43 -12.62 -0.50
C ALA A 117 7.21 -12.04 -1.67
N GLY A 118 7.90 -10.93 -1.41
CA GLY A 118 8.85 -10.33 -2.34
C GLY A 118 8.22 -9.57 -3.49
N HIS A 119 9.08 -8.90 -4.25
CA HIS A 119 8.69 -8.25 -5.52
C HIS A 119 9.92 -7.76 -6.29
#